data_ce50eeb160b09dcdffc9920dfb6e7f04
#
_entry.id   ce50eeb160b09dcdffc9920dfb6e7f04
#
_cell.length_a   1.000
_cell.length_b   1.000
_cell.length_c   1.000
_cell.angle_alpha   90.00
_cell.angle_beta   90.00
_cell.angle_gamma   90.00
#
_symmetry.space_group_name_H-M   'P 1'
#
loop_
_entity.id
_entity.type
_entity.pdbx_description
1 polymer ?
#
loop_
_entity_poly.entity_id
_entity_poly.type
_entity_poly.pdbx_seq_one_letter_code
_entity_poly.pdbx_strand_id
1 'polypeptide(L)'
;MTKEIGVGKAHSKIILMGEHSVVYGYPAISLPLNRIEVTCQVFPSERAWTLYAEDTLSMAVFACLEHLGRQGAKIRCQVESMVPEKRGMGSSAAVSIAAIRAVFDYFEEELDDQTLEILANRAEMIAHMNPSGLDAKTCLSDVAIKFIRNFGFSEIELDLDAFLVIADTGIHGHTREAIRAVESQGQKALPLLQELGNLTKILEKAISIKDLMTMGQAMTKAHEKLARLGVSCQKADELVETALENGALGAK
;
A
#
# COMPACT_ATOMS: atom_id res chain seq x y z
N MET A 1 19.40 7.06 -25.97
CA MET A 1 19.14 8.54 -25.93
C MET A 1 18.48 8.84 -24.60
N THR A 2 18.22 10.09 -24.27
CA THR A 2 17.44 10.46 -23.07
C THR A 2 16.42 11.51 -23.50
N LYS A 3 15.24 11.47 -22.90
CA LYS A 3 14.23 12.52 -23.05
C LYS A 3 14.66 13.80 -22.34
N GLU A 4 14.05 14.92 -22.66
CA GLU A 4 14.19 16.15 -21.87
C GLU A 4 13.58 15.98 -20.47
N ILE A 5 12.45 15.28 -20.41
CA ILE A 5 11.73 14.96 -19.17
C ILE A 5 11.20 13.53 -19.27
N GLY A 6 11.50 12.71 -18.28
CA GLY A 6 10.86 11.42 -18.11
C GLY A 6 9.68 11.55 -17.15
N VAL A 7 8.56 10.88 -17.42
CA VAL A 7 7.34 10.95 -16.61
C VAL A 7 6.85 9.56 -16.26
N GLY A 8 6.55 9.36 -14.99
CA GLY A 8 5.92 8.14 -14.49
C GLY A 8 4.80 8.44 -13.52
N LYS A 9 3.77 7.61 -13.55
CA LYS A 9 2.61 7.73 -12.67
C LYS A 9 2.30 6.41 -11.97
N ALA A 10 1.75 6.51 -10.78
CA ALA A 10 1.16 5.38 -10.06
C ALA A 10 -0.04 5.85 -9.24
N HIS A 11 -1.00 4.97 -9.02
CA HIS A 11 -2.11 5.25 -8.13
C HIS A 11 -1.82 4.76 -6.70
N SER A 12 -2.59 5.27 -5.78
CA SER A 12 -2.62 4.89 -4.37
C SER A 12 -3.42 3.60 -4.14
N LYS A 13 -3.47 3.14 -2.91
CA LYS A 13 -4.25 1.96 -2.49
C LYS A 13 -4.77 2.11 -1.07
N ILE A 14 -5.74 1.28 -0.71
CA ILE A 14 -6.12 1.02 0.68
C ILE A 14 -6.23 -0.47 0.92
N ILE A 15 -6.08 -0.88 2.19
CA ILE A 15 -6.37 -2.24 2.63
C ILE A 15 -7.79 -2.24 3.19
N LEU A 16 -8.71 -2.94 2.50
CA LEU A 16 -10.08 -3.10 2.98
C LEU A 16 -10.13 -4.01 4.20
N MET A 17 -9.35 -5.09 4.21
CA MET A 17 -9.26 -6.04 5.32
C MET A 17 -7.94 -6.81 5.28
N GLY A 18 -7.41 -7.18 6.45
CA GLY A 18 -6.26 -8.09 6.56
C GLY A 18 -4.94 -7.40 6.90
N GLU A 19 -4.93 -6.08 7.15
CA GLU A 19 -3.76 -5.38 7.69
C GLU A 19 -3.24 -6.08 8.95
N HIS A 20 -1.97 -5.98 9.20
CA HIS A 20 -1.20 -6.68 10.23
C HIS A 20 -1.24 -8.21 10.12
N SER A 21 -2.39 -8.85 9.92
CA SER A 21 -2.50 -10.30 9.81
C SER A 21 -1.84 -10.87 8.53
N VAL A 22 -1.77 -10.09 7.45
CA VAL A 22 -1.14 -10.47 6.17
C VAL A 22 0.35 -10.81 6.33
N VAL A 23 1.06 -10.16 7.24
CA VAL A 23 2.48 -10.44 7.53
C VAL A 23 2.67 -11.87 8.07
N TYR A 24 1.64 -12.42 8.71
CA TYR A 24 1.60 -13.77 9.29
C TYR A 24 0.98 -14.82 8.34
N GLY A 25 0.79 -14.48 7.06
CA GLY A 25 0.30 -15.43 6.04
C GLY A 25 -1.23 -15.54 5.96
N TYR A 26 -1.97 -14.68 6.65
CA TYR A 26 -3.42 -14.57 6.47
C TYR A 26 -3.77 -13.75 5.23
N PRO A 27 -4.96 -13.96 4.63
CA PRO A 27 -5.35 -13.18 3.48
C PRO A 27 -5.57 -11.70 3.81
N ALA A 28 -5.31 -10.84 2.84
CA ALA A 28 -5.72 -9.45 2.86
C ALA A 28 -6.47 -9.11 1.57
N ILE A 29 -7.42 -8.18 1.64
CA ILE A 29 -8.14 -7.62 0.49
C ILE A 29 -7.78 -6.14 0.43
N SER A 30 -7.30 -5.71 -0.72
CA SER A 30 -6.88 -4.33 -0.96
C SER A 30 -7.43 -3.80 -2.28
N LEU A 31 -7.59 -2.48 -2.32
CA LEU A 31 -8.24 -1.76 -3.40
C LEU A 31 -7.28 -0.72 -3.98
N PRO A 32 -7.12 -0.66 -5.31
CA PRO A 32 -6.48 0.46 -5.95
C PRO A 32 -7.36 1.71 -5.85
N LEU A 33 -6.75 2.85 -5.67
CA LEU A 33 -7.42 4.15 -5.70
C LEU A 33 -7.01 4.91 -6.96
N ASN A 34 -7.52 4.48 -8.10
CA ASN A 34 -7.09 4.88 -9.44
C ASN A 34 -7.19 6.40 -9.72
N ARG A 35 -7.91 7.16 -8.89
CA ARG A 35 -8.05 8.62 -9.02
C ARG A 35 -7.14 9.40 -8.07
N ILE A 36 -6.42 8.73 -7.19
CA ILE A 36 -5.49 9.35 -6.25
C ILE A 36 -4.09 8.94 -6.68
N GLU A 37 -3.45 9.82 -7.45
CA GLU A 37 -2.20 9.52 -8.17
C GLU A 37 -0.99 10.20 -7.55
N VAL A 38 0.15 9.59 -7.82
CA VAL A 38 1.50 10.17 -7.70
C VAL A 38 2.06 10.30 -9.09
N THR A 39 2.63 11.46 -9.41
CA THR A 39 3.40 11.69 -10.63
C THR A 39 4.85 11.97 -10.24
N CYS A 40 5.78 11.26 -10.85
CA CYS A 40 7.22 11.55 -10.76
C CYS A 40 7.72 12.06 -12.11
N GLN A 41 8.53 13.09 -12.06
CA GLN A 41 9.23 13.64 -13.23
C GLN A 41 10.73 13.55 -13.01
N VAL A 42 11.45 13.07 -14.03
CA VAL A 42 12.90 12.98 -14.06
C VAL A 42 13.44 14.01 -15.03
N PHE A 43 14.39 14.81 -14.57
CA PHE A 43 15.04 15.86 -15.33
C PHE A 43 16.55 15.66 -15.37
N PRO A 44 17.27 16.21 -16.36
CA PRO A 44 18.72 16.29 -16.31
C PRO A 44 19.17 17.13 -15.11
N SER A 45 20.35 16.83 -14.60
CA SER A 45 21.00 17.54 -13.49
C SER A 45 22.48 17.68 -13.75
N GLU A 46 23.15 18.62 -13.09
CA GLU A 46 24.61 18.70 -13.13
C GLU A 46 25.27 17.74 -12.12
N ARG A 47 24.50 17.29 -11.11
CA ARG A 47 24.98 16.38 -10.05
C ARG A 47 24.49 14.98 -10.32
N ALA A 48 25.35 13.99 -10.06
CA ALA A 48 24.95 12.59 -10.06
C ALA A 48 23.89 12.33 -8.96
N TRP A 49 23.02 11.36 -9.23
CA TRP A 49 22.03 10.91 -8.24
C TRP A 49 22.72 10.44 -6.96
N THR A 50 22.22 10.89 -5.83
CA THR A 50 22.75 10.51 -4.52
C THR A 50 21.73 9.65 -3.79
N LEU A 51 22.20 8.51 -3.26
CA LEU A 51 21.39 7.61 -2.45
C LEU A 51 21.24 8.17 -1.04
N TYR A 52 20.01 8.33 -0.60
CA TYR A 52 19.66 8.65 0.78
C TYR A 52 19.03 7.42 1.43
N ALA A 53 19.64 6.94 2.52
CA ALA A 53 19.08 5.85 3.30
C ALA A 53 17.69 6.23 3.87
N GLU A 54 16.77 5.28 3.88
CA GLU A 54 15.40 5.43 4.37
C GLU A 54 14.46 6.30 3.49
N ASP A 55 14.94 6.83 2.36
CA ASP A 55 14.09 7.52 1.39
C ASP A 55 13.70 6.58 0.24
N THR A 56 12.41 6.24 0.16
CA THR A 56 11.88 5.27 -0.80
C THR A 56 12.05 5.73 -2.24
N LEU A 57 11.90 7.05 -2.52
CA LEU A 57 12.17 7.62 -3.83
C LEU A 57 13.63 7.41 -4.22
N SER A 58 14.54 7.74 -3.31
CA SER A 58 15.98 7.60 -3.54
C SER A 58 16.36 6.16 -3.83
N MET A 59 15.76 5.21 -3.10
CA MET A 59 16.01 3.78 -3.27
C MET A 59 15.46 3.25 -4.59
N ALA A 60 14.25 3.67 -4.99
CA ALA A 60 13.64 3.28 -6.25
C ALA A 60 14.48 3.74 -7.45
N VAL A 61 14.90 5.00 -7.45
CA VAL A 61 15.76 5.55 -8.50
C VAL A 61 17.11 4.83 -8.53
N PHE A 62 17.74 4.60 -7.36
CA PHE A 62 19.00 3.88 -7.29
C PHE A 62 18.89 2.46 -7.87
N ALA A 63 17.83 1.73 -7.51
CA ALA A 63 17.59 0.38 -8.03
C ALA A 63 17.44 0.37 -9.58
N CYS A 64 16.76 1.38 -10.14
CA CYS A 64 16.64 1.54 -11.59
C CYS A 64 18.00 1.85 -12.25
N LEU A 65 18.75 2.79 -11.69
CA LEU A 65 20.06 3.18 -12.24
C LEU A 65 21.05 2.01 -12.19
N GLU A 66 20.99 1.19 -11.14
CA GLU A 66 21.80 -0.02 -11.06
C GLU A 66 21.36 -1.06 -12.08
N HIS A 67 20.05 -1.31 -12.22
CA HIS A 67 19.50 -2.24 -13.22
C HIS A 67 19.88 -1.83 -14.65
N LEU A 68 19.82 -0.56 -14.96
CA LEU A 68 20.16 -0.01 -16.27
C LEU A 68 21.67 0.20 -16.51
N GLY A 69 22.52 -0.08 -15.51
CA GLY A 69 23.97 0.17 -15.60
C GLY A 69 24.34 1.65 -15.69
N ARG A 70 23.54 2.54 -15.09
CA ARG A 70 23.65 4.01 -15.19
C ARG A 70 23.88 4.70 -13.83
N GLN A 71 24.63 4.06 -12.92
CA GLN A 71 24.82 4.51 -11.52
C GLN A 71 25.39 5.93 -11.39
N GLY A 72 26.08 6.43 -12.40
CA GLY A 72 26.60 7.80 -12.42
C GLY A 72 25.69 8.83 -13.10
N ALA A 73 24.43 8.48 -13.37
CA ALA A 73 23.52 9.36 -14.09
C ALA A 73 23.29 10.69 -13.35
N LYS A 74 23.39 11.77 -14.10
CA LYS A 74 23.15 13.14 -13.63
C LYS A 74 21.69 13.51 -13.84
N ILE A 75 20.85 13.11 -12.90
CA ILE A 75 19.40 13.33 -12.90
C ILE A 75 18.92 13.90 -11.59
N ARG A 76 17.74 14.49 -11.61
CA ARG A 76 16.96 14.88 -10.43
C ARG A 76 15.50 14.46 -10.62
N CYS A 77 14.82 14.16 -9.54
CA CYS A 77 13.41 13.83 -9.54
C CYS A 77 12.59 14.91 -8.85
N GLN A 78 11.37 15.11 -9.35
CA GLN A 78 10.34 15.90 -8.71
C GLN A 78 9.09 15.03 -8.59
N VAL A 79 8.49 14.99 -7.41
CA VAL A 79 7.28 14.20 -7.14
C VAL A 79 6.14 15.15 -6.81
N GLU A 80 5.01 14.94 -7.49
CA GLU A 80 3.73 15.55 -7.17
C GLU A 80 2.79 14.44 -6.72
N SER A 81 2.25 14.54 -5.50
CA SER A 81 1.44 13.50 -4.89
C SER A 81 0.10 14.04 -4.42
N MET A 82 -0.97 13.39 -4.86
CA MET A 82 -2.30 13.53 -4.26
C MET A 82 -2.48 12.61 -3.04
N VAL A 83 -1.54 11.68 -2.82
CA VAL A 83 -1.60 10.70 -1.75
C VAL A 83 -1.09 11.33 -0.45
N PRO A 84 -1.89 11.37 0.63
CA PRO A 84 -1.41 11.84 1.91
C PRO A 84 -0.29 10.96 2.44
N GLU A 85 0.81 11.57 2.87
CA GLU A 85 1.94 10.83 3.41
C GLU A 85 1.61 10.19 4.76
N LYS A 86 2.11 8.96 4.98
CA LYS A 86 2.00 8.24 6.25
C LYS A 86 0.56 8.06 6.76
N ARG A 87 -0.40 7.88 5.85
CA ARG A 87 -1.83 7.65 6.14
C ARG A 87 -2.29 6.23 5.80
N GLY A 88 -1.39 5.28 5.60
CA GLY A 88 -1.75 3.91 5.24
C GLY A 88 -2.24 3.71 3.80
N MET A 89 -2.16 4.75 2.97
CA MET A 89 -2.65 4.75 1.59
C MET A 89 -1.61 4.30 0.56
N GLY A 90 -0.52 3.66 0.95
CA GLY A 90 0.50 3.16 0.03
C GLY A 90 1.33 4.25 -0.65
N SER A 91 1.50 5.42 -0.02
CA SER A 91 2.26 6.55 -0.58
C SER A 91 3.68 6.13 -0.97
N SER A 92 4.37 5.36 -0.13
CA SER A 92 5.72 4.85 -0.39
C SER A 92 5.78 4.02 -1.67
N ALA A 93 4.92 3.01 -1.80
CA ALA A 93 4.86 2.14 -2.97
C ALA A 93 4.48 2.91 -4.25
N ALA A 94 3.50 3.81 -4.16
CA ALA A 94 3.10 4.65 -5.30
C ALA A 94 4.24 5.56 -5.76
N VAL A 95 4.98 6.20 -4.84
CA VAL A 95 6.16 7.02 -5.16
C VAL A 95 7.25 6.18 -5.83
N SER A 96 7.55 4.99 -5.30
CA SER A 96 8.53 4.08 -5.89
C SER A 96 8.15 3.69 -7.32
N ILE A 97 6.92 3.27 -7.54
CA ILE A 97 6.43 2.83 -8.86
C ILE A 97 6.44 4.00 -9.86
N ALA A 98 5.97 5.18 -9.44
CA ALA A 98 6.02 6.38 -10.28
C ALA A 98 7.46 6.76 -10.66
N ALA A 99 8.39 6.69 -9.71
CA ALA A 99 9.80 6.98 -9.94
C ALA A 99 10.45 5.96 -10.89
N ILE A 100 10.18 4.66 -10.72
CA ILE A 100 10.69 3.62 -11.61
C ILE A 100 10.22 3.88 -13.04
N ARG A 101 8.92 4.10 -13.24
CA ARG A 101 8.36 4.41 -14.56
C ARG A 101 8.98 5.67 -15.16
N ALA A 102 9.19 6.73 -14.36
CA ALA A 102 9.79 7.98 -14.82
C ALA A 102 11.26 7.83 -15.24
N VAL A 103 12.04 7.02 -14.51
CA VAL A 103 13.45 6.75 -14.84
C VAL A 103 13.55 5.98 -16.16
N PHE A 104 12.76 4.92 -16.33
CA PHE A 104 12.75 4.14 -17.58
C PHE A 104 12.28 4.99 -18.76
N ASP A 105 11.23 5.80 -18.57
CA ASP A 105 10.75 6.74 -19.58
C ASP A 105 11.83 7.79 -19.97
N TYR A 106 12.57 8.31 -18.99
CA TYR A 106 13.67 9.27 -19.23
C TYR A 106 14.79 8.68 -20.07
N PHE A 107 15.14 7.43 -19.84
CA PHE A 107 16.21 6.76 -20.59
C PHE A 107 15.72 6.07 -21.87
N GLU A 108 14.42 6.15 -22.19
CA GLU A 108 13.79 5.49 -23.35
C GLU A 108 14.04 3.97 -23.35
N GLU A 109 14.01 3.38 -22.15
CA GLU A 109 14.17 1.92 -21.94
C GLU A 109 12.80 1.26 -21.74
N GLU A 110 12.66 0.02 -22.22
CA GLU A 110 11.46 -0.75 -22.03
C GLU A 110 11.34 -1.23 -20.57
N LEU A 111 10.16 -1.14 -20.01
CA LEU A 111 9.84 -1.57 -18.66
C LEU A 111 8.69 -2.57 -18.69
N ASP A 112 9.00 -3.85 -18.52
CA ASP A 112 7.98 -4.88 -18.35
C ASP A 112 7.47 -4.94 -16.90
N ASP A 113 6.30 -5.54 -16.73
CA ASP A 113 5.62 -5.63 -15.43
C ASP A 113 6.42 -6.41 -14.38
N GLN A 114 7.17 -7.43 -14.81
CA GLN A 114 8.00 -8.23 -13.91
C GLN A 114 9.17 -7.41 -13.37
N THR A 115 9.87 -6.69 -14.24
CA THR A 115 10.96 -5.80 -13.86
C THR A 115 10.46 -4.69 -12.93
N LEU A 116 9.32 -4.08 -13.25
CA LEU A 116 8.69 -3.07 -12.42
C LEU A 116 8.38 -3.60 -11.02
N GLU A 117 7.76 -4.78 -10.91
CA GLU A 117 7.44 -5.40 -9.63
C GLU A 117 8.70 -5.73 -8.81
N ILE A 118 9.75 -6.27 -9.45
CA ILE A 118 11.03 -6.57 -8.79
C ILE A 118 11.67 -5.31 -8.22
N LEU A 119 11.75 -4.23 -9.01
CA LEU A 119 12.36 -2.97 -8.59
C LEU A 119 11.56 -2.29 -7.49
N ALA A 120 10.22 -2.30 -7.58
CA ALA A 120 9.33 -1.75 -6.56
C ALA A 120 9.48 -2.50 -5.23
N ASN A 121 9.45 -3.83 -5.25
CA ASN A 121 9.66 -4.65 -4.06
C ASN A 121 11.05 -4.43 -3.45
N ARG A 122 12.09 -4.25 -4.27
CA ARG A 122 13.44 -3.95 -3.80
C ARG A 122 13.50 -2.59 -3.07
N ALA A 123 12.86 -1.56 -3.60
CA ALA A 123 12.77 -0.25 -2.95
C ALA A 123 12.05 -0.32 -1.60
N GLU A 124 10.94 -1.05 -1.55
CA GLU A 124 10.16 -1.29 -0.32
C GLU A 124 10.95 -2.08 0.73
N MET A 125 11.72 -3.10 0.34
CA MET A 125 12.55 -3.88 1.28
C MET A 125 13.60 -3.03 1.98
N ILE A 126 14.13 -2.02 1.32
CA ILE A 126 15.14 -1.14 1.90
C ILE A 126 14.48 -0.08 2.79
N ALA A 127 13.32 0.43 2.40
CA ALA A 127 12.55 1.38 3.21
C ALA A 127 11.87 0.72 4.43
N HIS A 128 11.44 -0.54 4.27
CA HIS A 128 10.69 -1.29 5.28
C HIS A 128 11.38 -2.62 5.55
N MET A 129 11.72 -2.92 6.80
CA MET A 129 12.48 -4.12 7.19
C MET A 129 11.82 -5.46 6.82
N ASN A 130 10.48 -5.49 6.65
CA ASN A 130 9.74 -6.70 6.34
C ASN A 130 8.43 -6.38 5.57
N PRO A 131 8.51 -5.90 4.31
CA PRO A 131 7.32 -5.58 3.53
C PRO A 131 6.53 -6.87 3.25
N SER A 132 5.20 -6.78 3.29
CA SER A 132 4.35 -7.91 2.91
C SER A 132 4.33 -8.16 1.41
N GLY A 133 4.67 -7.16 0.60
CA GLY A 133 4.50 -7.12 -0.85
C GLY A 133 3.09 -6.67 -1.31
N LEU A 134 2.14 -6.56 -0.38
CA LEU A 134 0.75 -6.19 -0.68
C LEU A 134 0.65 -4.78 -1.27
N ASP A 135 1.38 -3.82 -0.70
CA ASP A 135 1.27 -2.41 -1.08
C ASP A 135 1.72 -2.18 -2.52
N ALA A 136 2.91 -2.69 -2.87
CA ALA A 136 3.42 -2.62 -4.24
C ALA A 136 2.48 -3.35 -5.21
N LYS A 137 2.04 -4.58 -4.86
CA LYS A 137 1.15 -5.36 -5.73
C LYS A 137 -0.18 -4.66 -5.98
N THR A 138 -0.78 -4.02 -4.95
CA THR A 138 -2.03 -3.29 -5.13
C THR A 138 -1.85 -2.02 -5.96
N CYS A 139 -0.76 -1.27 -5.76
CA CYS A 139 -0.45 -0.09 -6.57
C CYS A 139 -0.10 -0.42 -8.03
N LEU A 140 0.14 -1.69 -8.36
CA LEU A 140 0.35 -2.20 -9.73
C LEU A 140 -0.91 -2.81 -10.34
N SER A 141 -1.99 -2.96 -9.57
CA SER A 141 -3.24 -3.57 -10.03
C SER A 141 -4.30 -2.52 -10.31
N ASP A 142 -5.03 -2.65 -11.40
CA ASP A 142 -6.17 -1.78 -11.74
C ASP A 142 -7.47 -2.20 -11.03
N VAL A 143 -7.48 -3.38 -10.42
CA VAL A 143 -8.66 -3.98 -9.76
C VAL A 143 -8.33 -4.37 -8.31
N ALA A 144 -9.38 -4.61 -7.52
CA ALA A 144 -9.22 -5.14 -6.18
C ALA A 144 -8.53 -6.50 -6.19
N ILE A 145 -7.67 -6.73 -5.21
CA ILE A 145 -6.95 -8.00 -5.08
C ILE A 145 -7.13 -8.62 -3.69
N LYS A 146 -7.20 -9.95 -3.68
CA LYS A 146 -6.89 -10.76 -2.50
C LYS A 146 -5.43 -11.15 -2.59
N PHE A 147 -4.70 -10.93 -1.53
CA PHE A 147 -3.29 -11.25 -1.43
C PHE A 147 -3.03 -12.18 -0.23
N ILE A 148 -2.18 -13.18 -0.43
CA ILE A 148 -1.68 -14.04 0.64
C ILE A 148 -0.17 -14.11 0.49
N ARG A 149 0.54 -13.67 1.53
CA ARG A 149 2.01 -13.65 1.52
C ARG A 149 2.57 -15.04 1.18
N ASN A 150 3.52 -15.09 0.25
CA ASN A 150 4.17 -16.30 -0.28
C ASN A 150 3.27 -17.23 -1.13
N PHE A 151 1.98 -16.93 -1.28
CA PHE A 151 1.06 -17.69 -2.13
C PHE A 151 0.62 -16.92 -3.37
N GLY A 152 0.80 -15.58 -3.36
CA GLY A 152 0.44 -14.72 -4.47
C GLY A 152 -0.86 -13.96 -4.28
N PHE A 153 -1.48 -13.60 -5.37
CA PHE A 153 -2.71 -12.80 -5.40
C PHE A 153 -3.74 -13.37 -6.37
N SER A 154 -4.99 -12.96 -6.17
CA SER A 154 -6.08 -13.14 -7.13
C SER A 154 -6.92 -11.87 -7.19
N GLU A 155 -7.47 -11.59 -8.35
CA GLU A 155 -8.39 -10.46 -8.54
C GLU A 155 -9.71 -10.72 -7.84
N ILE A 156 -10.33 -9.64 -7.35
CA ILE A 156 -11.68 -9.64 -6.77
C ILE A 156 -12.52 -8.64 -7.52
N GLU A 157 -13.65 -9.09 -8.04
CA GLU A 157 -14.65 -8.22 -8.60
C GLU A 157 -15.44 -7.52 -7.48
N LEU A 158 -15.43 -6.19 -7.49
CA LEU A 158 -16.19 -5.35 -6.56
C LEU A 158 -17.31 -4.64 -7.32
N ASP A 159 -18.33 -5.40 -7.67
CA ASP A 159 -19.59 -4.86 -8.21
C ASP A 159 -20.63 -4.78 -7.10
N LEU A 160 -20.50 -3.76 -6.25
CA LEU A 160 -21.32 -3.56 -5.07
C LEU A 160 -22.11 -2.25 -5.21
N ASP A 161 -23.42 -2.29 -4.92
CA ASP A 161 -24.23 -1.09 -4.82
C ASP A 161 -24.06 -0.43 -3.44
N ALA A 162 -22.86 0.10 -3.23
CA ALA A 162 -22.46 0.71 -1.98
C ALA A 162 -21.35 1.76 -2.19
N PHE A 163 -21.24 2.69 -1.25
CA PHE A 163 -20.16 3.65 -1.16
C PHE A 163 -19.10 3.21 -0.14
N LEU A 164 -17.84 3.32 -0.51
CA LEU A 164 -16.73 3.25 0.40
C LEU A 164 -16.26 4.66 0.74
N VAL A 165 -16.45 5.06 1.99
CA VAL A 165 -15.99 6.36 2.49
C VAL A 165 -14.65 6.19 3.17
N ILE A 166 -13.66 6.99 2.78
CA ILE A 166 -12.33 7.01 3.38
C ILE A 166 -12.22 8.26 4.22
N ALA A 167 -11.97 8.09 5.52
CA ALA A 167 -11.75 9.18 6.47
C ALA A 167 -10.30 9.18 6.95
N ASP A 168 -9.66 10.35 6.93
CA ASP A 168 -8.30 10.54 7.45
C ASP A 168 -8.34 11.02 8.90
N THR A 169 -7.69 10.29 9.80
CA THR A 169 -7.56 10.68 11.21
C THR A 169 -6.74 11.96 11.42
N GLY A 170 -5.98 12.40 10.43
CA GLY A 170 -5.01 13.49 10.57
C GLY A 170 -3.74 13.09 11.34
N ILE A 171 -3.63 11.84 11.83
CA ILE A 171 -2.52 11.34 12.62
C ILE A 171 -1.55 10.54 11.73
N HIS A 172 -0.26 10.81 11.82
CA HIS A 172 0.73 10.05 11.07
C HIS A 172 0.82 8.61 11.56
N GLY A 173 0.59 7.67 10.67
CA GLY A 173 0.77 6.25 10.96
C GLY A 173 2.24 5.84 10.94
N HIS A 174 2.68 5.12 11.96
CA HIS A 174 4.02 4.55 12.05
C HIS A 174 3.95 3.04 11.85
N THR A 175 3.84 2.58 10.61
CA THR A 175 3.67 1.17 10.25
C THR A 175 4.74 0.28 10.92
N ARG A 176 6.01 0.74 10.95
CA ARG A 176 7.11 0.01 11.57
C ARG A 176 6.91 -0.17 13.08
N GLU A 177 6.41 0.85 13.77
CA GLU A 177 6.11 0.78 15.21
C GLU A 177 4.92 -0.12 15.49
N ALA A 178 3.87 -0.06 14.66
CA ALA A 178 2.71 -0.93 14.77
C ALA A 178 3.09 -2.41 14.57
N ILE A 179 3.92 -2.73 13.57
CA ILE A 179 4.43 -4.09 13.37
C ILE A 179 5.21 -4.56 14.61
N ARG A 180 6.14 -3.76 15.12
CA ARG A 180 6.90 -4.08 16.34
C ARG A 180 6.02 -4.26 17.57
N ALA A 181 4.97 -3.44 17.72
CA ALA A 181 4.02 -3.55 18.82
C ALA A 181 3.27 -4.89 18.78
N VAL A 182 2.86 -5.36 17.60
CA VAL A 182 2.24 -6.68 17.43
C VAL A 182 3.26 -7.80 17.69
N GLU A 183 4.46 -7.71 17.12
CA GLU A 183 5.54 -8.70 17.31
C GLU A 183 5.93 -8.86 18.78
N SER A 184 5.99 -7.76 19.53
CA SER A 184 6.35 -7.77 20.96
C SER A 184 5.34 -8.53 21.84
N GLN A 185 4.10 -8.70 21.40
CA GLN A 185 3.07 -9.47 22.09
C GLN A 185 3.27 -10.98 21.94
N GLY A 186 4.07 -11.42 20.95
CA GLY A 186 4.39 -12.83 20.72
C GLY A 186 3.14 -13.69 20.56
N GLN A 187 3.04 -14.78 21.32
CA GLN A 187 1.92 -15.73 21.23
C GLN A 187 0.57 -15.12 21.60
N LYS A 188 0.54 -14.02 22.37
CA LYS A 188 -0.73 -13.37 22.75
C LYS A 188 -1.44 -12.71 21.57
N ALA A 189 -0.70 -12.28 20.55
CA ALA A 189 -1.26 -11.70 19.33
C ALA A 189 -1.90 -12.77 18.41
N LEU A 190 -1.42 -14.02 18.43
CA LEU A 190 -1.81 -15.05 17.47
C LEU A 190 -3.33 -15.30 17.37
N PRO A 191 -4.10 -15.40 18.47
CA PRO A 191 -5.56 -15.57 18.37
C PRO A 191 -6.24 -14.40 17.65
N LEU A 192 -5.85 -13.15 17.93
CA LEU A 192 -6.42 -11.97 17.31
C LEU A 192 -6.06 -11.90 15.81
N LEU A 193 -4.82 -12.25 15.45
CA LEU A 193 -4.39 -12.32 14.06
C LEU A 193 -5.15 -13.40 13.28
N GLN A 194 -5.41 -14.55 13.91
CA GLN A 194 -6.24 -15.61 13.33
C GLN A 194 -7.70 -15.16 13.13
N GLU A 195 -8.27 -14.46 14.13
CA GLU A 195 -9.60 -13.91 14.01
C GLU A 195 -9.70 -12.89 12.89
N LEU A 196 -8.71 -11.98 12.73
CA LEU A 196 -8.64 -11.04 11.61
C LEU A 196 -8.57 -11.77 10.26
N GLY A 197 -7.77 -12.84 10.17
CA GLY A 197 -7.70 -13.67 8.97
C GLY A 197 -9.04 -14.36 8.64
N ASN A 198 -9.78 -14.82 9.66
CA ASN A 198 -11.12 -15.39 9.47
C ASN A 198 -12.15 -14.34 9.05
N LEU A 199 -12.09 -13.12 9.62
CA LEU A 199 -12.94 -12.00 9.22
C LEU A 199 -12.69 -11.61 7.76
N THR A 200 -11.43 -11.66 7.30
CA THR A 200 -11.10 -11.42 5.89
C THR A 200 -11.75 -12.45 4.96
N LYS A 201 -11.76 -13.73 5.35
CA LYS A 201 -12.46 -14.78 4.58
C LYS A 201 -13.98 -14.60 4.57
N ILE A 202 -14.55 -14.15 5.70
CA ILE A 202 -15.99 -13.81 5.79
C ILE A 202 -16.29 -12.65 4.84
N LEU A 203 -15.47 -11.60 4.86
CA LEU A 203 -15.61 -10.45 3.95
C LEU A 203 -15.53 -10.89 2.49
N GLU A 204 -14.54 -11.70 2.10
CA GLU A 204 -14.39 -12.24 0.74
C GLU A 204 -15.66 -12.96 0.27
N LYS A 205 -16.20 -13.84 1.13
CA LYS A 205 -17.46 -14.54 0.81
C LYS A 205 -18.64 -13.58 0.70
N ALA A 206 -18.74 -12.60 1.60
CA ALA A 206 -19.80 -11.59 1.55
C ALA A 206 -19.73 -10.74 0.27
N ILE A 207 -18.53 -10.38 -0.20
CA ILE A 207 -18.32 -9.71 -1.49
C ILE A 207 -18.89 -10.58 -2.62
N SER A 208 -18.54 -11.86 -2.67
CA SER A 208 -18.95 -12.76 -3.77
C SER A 208 -20.46 -12.96 -3.89
N ILE A 209 -21.22 -12.77 -2.79
CA ILE A 209 -22.68 -12.85 -2.76
C ILE A 209 -23.36 -11.49 -2.57
N LYS A 210 -22.59 -10.39 -2.62
CA LYS A 210 -23.06 -9.00 -2.46
C LYS A 210 -23.80 -8.73 -1.13
N ASP A 211 -23.41 -9.42 -0.06
CA ASP A 211 -23.99 -9.24 1.29
C ASP A 211 -23.31 -8.09 2.03
N LEU A 212 -23.81 -6.86 1.77
CA LEU A 212 -23.27 -5.63 2.34
C LEU A 212 -23.34 -5.59 3.88
N MET A 213 -24.38 -6.21 4.48
CA MET A 213 -24.53 -6.24 5.94
C MET A 213 -23.43 -7.08 6.58
N THR A 214 -23.19 -8.27 6.07
CA THR A 214 -22.09 -9.13 6.55
C THR A 214 -20.73 -8.49 6.32
N MET A 215 -20.55 -7.79 5.20
CA MET A 215 -19.31 -7.02 4.94
C MET A 215 -19.07 -5.96 6.01
N GLY A 216 -20.07 -5.11 6.29
CA GLY A 216 -19.99 -4.08 7.31
C GLY A 216 -19.71 -4.64 8.70
N GLN A 217 -20.43 -5.67 9.10
CA GLN A 217 -20.21 -6.34 10.40
C GLN A 217 -18.80 -6.93 10.52
N ALA A 218 -18.26 -7.52 9.45
CA ALA A 218 -16.90 -8.04 9.45
C ALA A 218 -15.86 -6.92 9.61
N MET A 219 -16.06 -5.77 8.96
CA MET A 219 -15.20 -4.60 9.10
C MET A 219 -15.20 -4.07 10.54
N THR A 220 -16.37 -3.87 11.14
CA THR A 220 -16.48 -3.38 12.51
C THR A 220 -15.83 -4.33 13.52
N LYS A 221 -16.07 -5.63 13.37
CA LYS A 221 -15.41 -6.64 14.21
C LYS A 221 -13.88 -6.65 14.02
N ALA A 222 -13.40 -6.41 12.81
CA ALA A 222 -11.97 -6.29 12.56
C ALA A 222 -11.37 -5.08 13.28
N HIS A 223 -12.05 -3.92 13.26
CA HIS A 223 -11.64 -2.76 14.04
C HIS A 223 -11.48 -3.07 15.52
N GLU A 224 -12.45 -3.74 16.14
CA GLU A 224 -12.37 -4.17 17.55
C GLU A 224 -11.12 -5.04 17.82
N LYS A 225 -10.77 -5.95 16.89
CA LYS A 225 -9.57 -6.78 17.04
C LYS A 225 -8.28 -5.98 16.87
N LEU A 226 -8.25 -5.04 15.94
CA LEU A 226 -7.12 -4.13 15.72
C LEU A 226 -6.90 -3.23 16.94
N ALA A 227 -7.98 -2.70 17.54
CA ALA A 227 -7.89 -1.93 18.78
C ALA A 227 -7.32 -2.79 19.93
N ARG A 228 -7.76 -4.03 20.07
CA ARG A 228 -7.23 -5.00 21.07
C ARG A 228 -5.77 -5.38 20.80
N LEU A 229 -5.32 -5.38 19.54
CA LEU A 229 -3.92 -5.55 19.16
C LEU A 229 -3.07 -4.30 19.47
N GLY A 230 -3.71 -3.18 19.86
CA GLY A 230 -3.01 -1.93 20.14
C GLY A 230 -2.52 -1.19 18.89
N VAL A 231 -3.15 -1.44 17.73
CA VAL A 231 -2.82 -0.79 16.46
C VAL A 231 -3.88 0.18 15.97
N SER A 232 -4.86 0.51 16.82
CA SER A 232 -5.79 1.63 16.65
C SER A 232 -5.32 2.85 17.43
N CYS A 233 -6.03 3.95 17.26
CA CYS A 233 -5.87 5.16 18.05
C CYS A 233 -7.24 5.78 18.35
N GLN A 234 -7.31 6.61 19.41
CA GLN A 234 -8.56 7.23 19.84
C GLN A 234 -9.31 7.93 18.70
N LYS A 235 -8.59 8.63 17.81
CA LYS A 235 -9.22 9.32 16.68
C LYS A 235 -9.84 8.38 15.65
N ALA A 236 -9.21 7.23 15.42
CA ALA A 236 -9.78 6.19 14.56
C ALA A 236 -11.04 5.57 15.20
N ASP A 237 -10.99 5.30 16.51
CA ASP A 237 -12.13 4.75 17.25
C ASP A 237 -13.32 5.72 17.22
N GLU A 238 -13.09 7.03 17.44
CA GLU A 238 -14.11 8.10 17.33
C GLU A 238 -14.72 8.17 15.92
N LEU A 239 -13.91 8.04 14.86
CA LEU A 239 -14.41 8.05 13.48
C LEU A 239 -15.25 6.82 13.17
N VAL A 240 -14.87 5.65 13.66
CA VAL A 240 -15.64 4.41 13.51
C VAL A 240 -16.98 4.53 14.22
N GLU A 241 -17.01 5.00 15.47
CA GLU A 241 -18.23 5.23 16.23
C GLU A 241 -19.15 6.21 15.53
N THR A 242 -18.61 7.38 15.10
CA THR A 242 -19.35 8.40 14.35
C THR A 242 -19.95 7.82 13.06
N ALA A 243 -19.20 7.02 12.31
CA ALA A 243 -19.70 6.41 11.07
C ALA A 243 -20.89 5.47 11.36
N LEU A 244 -20.79 4.62 12.38
CA LEU A 244 -21.84 3.68 12.76
C LEU A 244 -23.09 4.41 13.26
N GLU A 245 -22.95 5.45 14.09
CA GLU A 245 -24.05 6.29 14.57
C GLU A 245 -24.80 7.01 13.43
N ASN A 246 -24.11 7.29 12.32
CA ASN A 246 -24.67 7.92 11.13
C ASN A 246 -25.08 6.94 10.02
N GLY A 247 -25.24 5.66 10.37
CA GLY A 247 -25.87 4.66 9.51
C GLY A 247 -24.92 3.94 8.55
N ALA A 248 -23.60 3.99 8.77
CA ALA A 248 -22.69 3.12 8.05
C ALA A 248 -22.99 1.64 8.40
N LEU A 249 -22.96 0.77 7.38
CA LEU A 249 -23.16 -0.67 7.57
C LEU A 249 -22.02 -1.32 8.37
N GLY A 250 -20.86 -0.68 8.38
CA GLY A 250 -19.68 -1.03 9.16
C GLY A 250 -18.56 -0.02 8.93
N ALA A 251 -17.60 0.00 9.85
CA ALA A 251 -16.42 0.89 9.78
C ALA A 251 -15.20 0.25 10.44
N LYS A 252 -14.02 0.63 10.02
CA LYS A 252 -12.75 0.21 10.62
C LYS A 252 -11.63 1.21 10.31
#